data_ff0753c79fe17e9702e740f8a8662b41
#
_entry.id   ff0753c79fe17e9702e740f8a8662b41
#
_cell.length_a   1.000
_cell.length_b   1.000
_cell.length_c   1.000
_cell.angle_alpha   90.00
_cell.angle_beta   90.00
_cell.angle_gamma   90.00
#
_symmetry.space_group_name_H-M   'P 1'
#
loop_
_entity.id
_entity.type
_entity.pdbx_description
1 polymer ?
#
loop_
_entity_poly.entity_id
_entity_poly.type
_entity_poly.pdbx_seq_one_letter_code
_entity_poly.pdbx_strand_id
1 'polypeptide(L)'
;MTSQKSFKNNFGFAYRTGLKSNIAVALIQFFIGALAFVYVPAKALFKKVAADSASGKIESYNVKNDYSFYLTDNMQYLRYLLIAAFLILGIIMGIVTFKFMTGKKTMNVYYSLGIKRTHLFTAKYLSGLTLMAVAIFLPILADVIMNTVKLGMSSKLLFSALFYFLGLFSLSALSYSLTAMVFS
;
A
#
# COMPACT_ATOMS: atom_id res chain seq x y z
N MET A 1 36.57 0.17 -15.56
CA MET A 1 35.52 1.19 -15.31
C MET A 1 34.23 1.01 -16.11
N THR A 2 34.20 0.26 -17.19
CA THR A 2 33.04 0.00 -18.05
C THR A 2 31.99 -0.94 -17.44
N SER A 3 32.37 -1.91 -16.62
CA SER A 3 31.49 -2.92 -16.01
C SER A 3 30.46 -2.33 -15.03
N GLN A 4 30.82 -1.36 -14.17
CA GLN A 4 29.92 -0.77 -13.19
C GLN A 4 28.84 0.12 -13.84
N LYS A 5 29.15 0.79 -14.93
CA LYS A 5 28.19 1.67 -15.65
C LYS A 5 27.14 0.84 -16.38
N SER A 6 27.54 -0.29 -16.95
CA SER A 6 26.62 -1.27 -17.58
C SER A 6 25.67 -1.89 -16.54
N PHE A 7 26.19 -2.20 -15.34
CA PHE A 7 25.40 -2.77 -14.24
C PHE A 7 24.26 -1.83 -13.77
N LYS A 8 24.58 -0.54 -13.52
CA LYS A 8 23.56 0.44 -13.09
C LYS A 8 22.47 0.62 -14.15
N ASN A 9 22.82 0.64 -15.42
CA ASN A 9 21.84 0.80 -16.50
C ASN A 9 20.91 -0.40 -16.61
N ASN A 10 21.42 -1.62 -16.47
CA ASN A 10 20.65 -2.85 -16.58
C ASN A 10 19.71 -3.05 -15.38
N PHE A 11 20.17 -2.74 -14.15
CA PHE A 11 19.31 -2.77 -12.97
C PHE A 11 18.21 -1.73 -13.05
N GLY A 12 18.53 -0.48 -13.43
CA GLY A 12 17.55 0.59 -13.59
C GLY A 12 16.48 0.28 -14.65
N PHE A 13 16.86 -0.37 -15.73
CA PHE A 13 15.92 -0.82 -16.77
C PHE A 13 14.97 -1.90 -16.21
N ALA A 14 15.50 -2.92 -15.55
CA ALA A 14 14.70 -3.99 -14.95
C ALA A 14 13.74 -3.47 -13.88
N TYR A 15 14.20 -2.53 -13.04
CA TYR A 15 13.40 -1.87 -12.01
C TYR A 15 12.23 -1.06 -12.63
N ARG A 16 12.52 -0.22 -13.63
CA ARG A 16 11.47 0.57 -14.33
C ARG A 16 10.44 -0.31 -15.03
N THR A 17 10.89 -1.40 -15.63
CA THR A 17 9.99 -2.37 -16.27
C THR A 17 9.12 -3.06 -15.23
N GLY A 18 9.66 -3.38 -14.05
CA GLY A 18 8.91 -3.90 -12.91
C GLY A 18 7.86 -2.91 -12.40
N LEU A 19 8.19 -1.62 -12.28
CA LEU A 19 7.22 -0.58 -11.90
C LEU A 19 6.06 -0.54 -12.90
N LYS A 20 6.34 -0.49 -14.21
CA LYS A 20 5.30 -0.44 -15.24
C LYS A 20 4.37 -1.66 -15.22
N SER A 21 4.91 -2.86 -14.99
CA SER A 21 4.09 -4.08 -14.95
C SER A 21 3.16 -4.13 -13.73
N ASN A 22 3.54 -3.53 -12.62
CA ASN A 22 2.83 -3.62 -11.35
C ASN A 22 1.92 -2.42 -11.05
N ILE A 23 1.96 -1.36 -11.87
CA ILE A 23 1.23 -0.12 -11.61
C ILE A 23 -0.28 -0.34 -11.50
N ALA A 24 -0.85 -1.25 -12.30
CA ALA A 24 -2.28 -1.53 -12.27
C ALA A 24 -2.71 -2.14 -10.92
N VAL A 25 -1.94 -3.09 -10.40
CA VAL A 25 -2.22 -3.72 -9.09
C VAL A 25 -2.03 -2.71 -7.96
N ALA A 26 -0.98 -1.88 -8.04
CA ALA A 26 -0.73 -0.82 -7.08
C ALA A 26 -1.84 0.24 -7.07
N LEU A 27 -2.41 0.58 -8.22
CA LEU A 27 -3.57 1.47 -8.31
C LEU A 27 -4.81 0.87 -7.65
N ILE A 28 -5.10 -0.41 -7.88
CA ILE A 28 -6.21 -1.10 -7.19
C ILE A 28 -6.00 -1.06 -5.69
N GLN A 29 -4.79 -1.34 -5.22
CA GLN A 29 -4.42 -1.31 -3.82
C GLN A 29 -4.57 0.10 -3.21
N PHE A 30 -4.15 1.13 -3.94
CA PHE A 30 -4.34 2.53 -3.58
C PHE A 30 -5.83 2.91 -3.47
N PHE A 31 -6.66 2.52 -4.45
CA PHE A 31 -8.09 2.83 -4.41
C PHE A 31 -8.82 2.15 -3.24
N ILE A 32 -8.51 0.88 -2.96
CA ILE A 32 -9.06 0.17 -1.80
C ILE A 32 -8.62 0.87 -0.50
N GLY A 33 -7.35 1.26 -0.40
CA GLY A 33 -6.83 2.04 0.73
C GLY A 33 -7.52 3.40 0.86
N ALA A 34 -7.68 4.14 -0.22
CA ALA A 34 -8.36 5.44 -0.22
C ALA A 34 -9.83 5.32 0.19
N LEU A 35 -10.53 4.29 -0.28
CA LEU A 35 -11.91 4.03 0.11
C LEU A 35 -12.01 3.74 1.61
N ALA A 36 -11.10 2.96 2.16
CA ALA A 36 -11.12 2.57 3.56
C ALA A 36 -10.65 3.66 4.51
N PHE A 37 -9.54 4.34 4.19
CA PHE A 37 -8.91 5.32 5.09
C PHE A 37 -9.37 6.76 4.87
N VAL A 38 -9.92 7.09 3.70
CA VAL A 38 -10.36 8.47 3.41
C VAL A 38 -11.88 8.55 3.33
N TYR A 39 -12.50 7.78 2.45
CA TYR A 39 -13.94 7.92 2.19
C TYR A 39 -14.82 7.50 3.37
N VAL A 40 -14.55 6.34 3.99
CA VAL A 40 -15.39 5.81 5.08
C VAL A 40 -15.31 6.70 6.33
N PRO A 41 -14.11 7.09 6.82
CA PRO A 41 -14.00 8.02 7.93
C PRO A 41 -14.60 9.40 7.63
N ALA A 42 -14.36 9.95 6.42
CA ALA A 42 -14.94 11.22 6.04
C ALA A 42 -16.48 11.20 6.11
N LYS A 43 -17.11 10.15 5.55
CA LYS A 43 -18.57 10.00 5.59
C LYS A 43 -19.11 9.90 7.02
N ALA A 44 -18.42 9.18 7.89
CA ALA A 44 -18.80 9.04 9.29
C ALA A 44 -18.72 10.40 10.04
N LEU A 45 -17.63 11.14 9.82
CA LEU A 45 -17.44 12.49 10.39
C LEU A 45 -18.52 13.46 9.92
N PHE A 46 -18.81 13.52 8.61
CA PHE A 46 -19.82 14.41 8.07
C PHE A 46 -21.22 14.08 8.58
N LYS A 47 -21.57 12.81 8.69
CA LYS A 47 -22.86 12.38 9.22
C LYS A 47 -23.04 12.78 10.69
N LYS A 48 -21.99 12.67 11.50
CA LYS A 48 -22.02 13.04 12.92
C LYS A 48 -22.12 14.54 13.12
N VAL A 49 -21.29 15.32 12.42
CA VAL A 49 -21.34 16.78 12.46
C VAL A 49 -22.71 17.31 12.08
N ALA A 50 -23.35 16.73 11.06
CA ALA A 50 -24.71 17.10 10.66
C ALA A 50 -25.75 16.76 11.72
N ALA A 51 -25.64 15.60 12.39
CA ALA A 51 -26.56 15.19 13.45
C ALA A 51 -26.42 16.07 14.71
N ASP A 52 -25.20 16.41 15.11
CA ASP A 52 -24.93 17.26 16.28
C ASP A 52 -25.36 18.72 16.03
N SER A 53 -25.21 19.23 14.81
CA SER A 53 -25.71 20.54 14.41
C SER A 53 -27.24 20.61 14.44
N ALA A 54 -27.92 19.53 14.07
CA ALA A 54 -29.39 19.45 14.09
C ALA A 54 -29.96 19.31 15.51
N SER A 55 -29.19 18.75 16.46
CA SER A 55 -29.64 18.56 17.86
C SER A 55 -29.33 19.75 18.78
N GLY A 56 -28.68 20.81 18.30
CA GLY A 56 -28.34 22.01 19.10
C GLY A 56 -27.34 21.74 20.24
N LYS A 57 -26.78 20.55 20.34
CA LYS A 57 -25.77 20.18 21.33
C LYS A 57 -24.37 20.49 20.77
N ILE A 58 -24.05 21.77 20.69
CA ILE A 58 -22.66 22.23 20.53
C ILE A 58 -22.01 22.22 21.94
N GLU A 59 -21.99 21.09 22.59
CA GLU A 59 -21.04 20.87 23.67
C GLU A 59 -19.68 20.58 23.04
N SER A 60 -18.64 21.16 23.62
CA SER A 60 -17.21 20.97 23.27
C SER A 60 -16.87 19.48 23.23
N TYR A 61 -17.21 18.87 22.12
CA TYR A 61 -17.00 17.44 21.90
C TYR A 61 -15.50 17.18 21.91
N ASN A 62 -15.09 16.30 22.80
CA ASN A 62 -13.72 15.81 22.86
C ASN A 62 -13.48 14.87 21.66
N VAL A 63 -13.55 15.43 20.45
CA VAL A 63 -13.43 14.75 19.15
C VAL A 63 -12.15 13.91 19.05
N LYS A 64 -11.15 14.25 19.88
CA LYS A 64 -9.89 13.49 19.99
C LYS A 64 -10.08 12.05 20.50
N ASN A 65 -11.09 11.79 21.34
CA ASN A 65 -11.33 10.45 21.87
C ASN A 65 -12.28 9.62 20.99
N ASP A 66 -13.18 10.27 20.26
CA ASP A 66 -14.18 9.59 19.45
C ASP A 66 -13.65 9.05 18.13
N TYR A 67 -12.60 9.67 17.56
CA TYR A 67 -12.04 9.18 16.32
C TYR A 67 -11.36 7.81 16.45
N SER A 68 -10.69 7.57 17.58
CA SER A 68 -10.14 6.25 17.90
C SER A 68 -11.23 5.20 18.11
N PHE A 69 -12.40 5.60 18.60
CA PHE A 69 -13.57 4.76 18.79
C PHE A 69 -14.21 4.35 17.45
N TYR A 70 -14.34 5.27 16.49
CA TYR A 70 -14.87 4.95 15.15
C TYR A 70 -14.01 3.96 14.39
N LEU A 71 -12.70 4.03 14.53
CA LEU A 71 -11.78 3.06 13.92
C LEU A 71 -11.79 1.71 14.65
N THR A 72 -12.17 1.67 15.94
CA THR A 72 -12.09 0.44 16.75
C THR A 72 -13.38 -0.38 16.74
N ASP A 73 -14.54 0.21 16.98
CA ASP A 73 -15.75 -0.59 17.26
C ASP A 73 -16.66 -0.81 16.05
N ASN A 74 -16.96 0.22 15.27
CA ASN A 74 -17.87 0.07 14.12
C ASN A 74 -17.20 -0.45 12.84
N MET A 75 -15.88 -0.58 12.84
CA MET A 75 -15.11 -0.98 11.66
C MET A 75 -14.35 -2.30 11.82
N GLN A 76 -14.67 -3.13 12.79
CA GLN A 76 -14.03 -4.44 12.94
C GLN A 76 -14.14 -5.28 11.66
N TYR A 77 -15.32 -5.33 11.06
CA TYR A 77 -15.53 -6.06 9.80
C TYR A 77 -14.74 -5.48 8.65
N LEU A 78 -14.65 -4.13 8.55
CA LEU A 78 -13.87 -3.46 7.52
C LEU A 78 -12.38 -3.75 7.69
N ARG A 79 -11.90 -3.85 8.92
CA ARG A 79 -10.50 -4.20 9.23
C ARG A 79 -10.15 -5.59 8.74
N TYR A 80 -10.98 -6.61 9.02
CA TYR A 80 -10.75 -7.97 8.53
C TYR A 80 -10.82 -8.04 7.01
N LEU A 81 -11.76 -7.33 6.40
CA LEU A 81 -11.90 -7.26 4.95
C LEU A 81 -10.67 -6.58 4.30
N LEU A 82 -10.14 -5.52 4.91
CA LEU A 82 -8.91 -4.88 4.48
C LEU A 82 -7.71 -5.82 4.56
N ILE A 83 -7.54 -6.51 5.68
CA ILE A 83 -6.47 -7.48 5.88
C ILE A 83 -6.53 -8.54 4.78
N ALA A 84 -7.70 -9.12 4.52
CA ALA A 84 -7.90 -10.12 3.48
C ALA A 84 -7.60 -9.55 2.08
N ALA A 85 -8.09 -8.34 1.77
CA ALA A 85 -7.87 -7.68 0.49
C ALA A 85 -6.38 -7.41 0.24
N PHE A 86 -5.64 -6.91 1.24
CA PHE A 86 -4.21 -6.61 1.09
C PHE A 86 -3.35 -7.89 1.00
N LEU A 87 -3.74 -8.98 1.66
CA LEU A 87 -3.13 -10.29 1.46
C LEU A 87 -3.28 -10.78 0.02
N ILE A 88 -4.50 -10.75 -0.51
CA ILE A 88 -4.80 -11.19 -1.88
C ILE A 88 -4.05 -10.31 -2.90
N LEU A 89 -4.07 -9.00 -2.71
CA LEU A 89 -3.36 -8.06 -3.60
C LEU A 89 -1.84 -8.26 -3.55
N GLY A 90 -1.27 -8.62 -2.40
CA GLY A 90 0.13 -9.00 -2.29
C GLY A 90 0.47 -10.23 -3.14
N ILE A 91 -0.39 -11.27 -3.11
CA ILE A 91 -0.24 -12.47 -3.95
C ILE A 91 -0.34 -12.12 -5.44
N ILE A 92 -1.36 -11.35 -5.83
CA ILE A 92 -1.57 -10.94 -7.23
C ILE A 92 -0.36 -10.13 -7.73
N MET A 93 0.14 -9.20 -6.91
CA MET A 93 1.33 -8.43 -7.22
C MET A 93 2.55 -9.33 -7.46
N GLY A 94 2.72 -10.36 -6.61
CA GLY A 94 3.78 -11.36 -6.77
C GLY A 94 3.67 -12.12 -8.09
N ILE A 95 2.48 -12.61 -8.42
CA ILE A 95 2.22 -13.32 -9.68
C ILE A 95 2.54 -12.41 -10.88
N VAL A 96 2.04 -11.18 -10.89
CA VAL A 96 2.26 -10.21 -11.98
C VAL A 96 3.75 -9.88 -12.12
N THR A 97 4.45 -9.68 -10.98
CA THR A 97 5.88 -9.35 -10.98
C THR A 97 6.73 -10.49 -11.54
N PHE A 98 6.44 -11.75 -11.17
CA PHE A 98 7.30 -12.89 -11.46
C PHE A 98 6.81 -13.79 -12.59
N LYS A 99 5.61 -13.55 -13.14
CA LYS A 99 5.08 -14.27 -14.30
C LYS A 99 6.07 -14.38 -15.47
N PHE A 100 6.97 -13.38 -15.64
CA PHE A 100 7.97 -13.41 -16.70
C PHE A 100 8.99 -14.54 -16.55
N MET A 101 9.19 -15.05 -15.32
CA MET A 101 10.15 -16.14 -15.06
C MET A 101 9.66 -17.49 -15.59
N THR A 102 8.35 -17.66 -15.77
CA THR A 102 7.76 -18.89 -16.33
C THR A 102 7.74 -18.91 -17.86
N GLY A 103 7.92 -17.74 -18.50
CA GLY A 103 7.88 -17.61 -19.97
C GLY A 103 9.26 -17.80 -20.61
N LYS A 104 9.51 -18.92 -21.31
CA LYS A 104 10.79 -19.20 -22.02
C LYS A 104 11.21 -18.05 -22.96
N LYS A 105 10.27 -17.47 -23.71
CA LYS A 105 10.56 -16.35 -24.64
C LYS A 105 11.02 -15.09 -23.90
N THR A 106 10.40 -14.78 -22.80
CA THR A 106 10.71 -13.55 -22.00
C THR A 106 12.06 -13.69 -21.31
N MET A 107 12.37 -14.87 -20.79
CA MET A 107 13.68 -15.16 -20.18
C MET A 107 14.83 -15.05 -21.17
N ASN A 108 14.65 -15.56 -22.39
CA ASN A 108 15.68 -15.48 -23.43
C ASN A 108 16.02 -14.02 -23.80
N VAL A 109 15.04 -13.13 -23.82
CA VAL A 109 15.29 -11.68 -24.05
C VAL A 109 16.15 -11.08 -22.95
N TYR A 110 15.89 -11.41 -21.68
CA TYR A 110 16.69 -10.88 -20.58
C TYR A 110 18.12 -11.44 -20.55
N TYR A 111 18.29 -12.72 -20.92
CA TYR A 111 19.63 -13.32 -21.03
C TYR A 111 20.44 -12.76 -22.18
N SER A 112 19.79 -12.45 -23.31
CA SER A 112 20.46 -11.78 -24.44
C SER A 112 20.96 -10.36 -24.10
N LEU A 113 20.36 -9.71 -23.11
CA LEU A 113 20.83 -8.42 -22.57
C LEU A 113 21.97 -8.55 -21.56
N GLY A 114 22.46 -9.75 -21.28
CA GLY A 114 23.56 -10.00 -20.33
C GLY A 114 23.22 -9.69 -18.87
N ILE A 115 21.92 -9.67 -18.52
CA ILE A 115 21.48 -9.39 -17.15
C ILE A 115 21.50 -10.69 -16.34
N LYS A 116 22.24 -10.72 -15.23
CA LYS A 116 22.24 -11.88 -14.32
C LYS A 116 20.85 -12.06 -13.71
N ARG A 117 20.39 -13.32 -13.60
CA ARG A 117 19.07 -13.69 -13.05
C ARG A 117 18.82 -13.07 -11.67
N THR A 118 19.81 -13.10 -10.80
CA THR A 118 19.72 -12.51 -9.46
C THR A 118 19.45 -11.01 -9.46
N HIS A 119 20.10 -10.26 -10.36
CA HIS A 119 19.92 -8.83 -10.48
C HIS A 119 18.53 -8.46 -11.04
N LEU A 120 18.06 -9.25 -11.99
CA LEU A 120 16.72 -9.10 -12.55
C LEU A 120 15.65 -9.35 -11.48
N PHE A 121 15.82 -10.45 -10.70
CA PHE A 121 14.94 -10.81 -9.61
C PHE A 121 14.89 -9.69 -8.55
N THR A 122 16.05 -9.27 -8.03
CA THR A 122 16.12 -8.23 -6.99
C THR A 122 15.56 -6.89 -7.46
N ALA A 123 15.83 -6.49 -8.71
CA ALA A 123 15.29 -5.25 -9.25
C ALA A 123 13.77 -5.27 -9.33
N LYS A 124 13.18 -6.35 -9.82
CA LYS A 124 11.74 -6.51 -9.92
C LYS A 124 11.08 -6.69 -8.55
N TYR A 125 11.71 -7.44 -7.66
CA TYR A 125 11.24 -7.60 -6.28
C TYR A 125 11.18 -6.25 -5.57
N LEU A 126 12.23 -5.47 -5.65
CA LEU A 126 12.28 -4.13 -5.05
C LEU A 126 11.25 -3.18 -5.67
N SER A 127 11.01 -3.27 -6.99
CA SER A 127 9.99 -2.45 -7.65
C SER A 127 8.57 -2.74 -7.16
N GLY A 128 8.25 -4.00 -6.87
CA GLY A 128 6.96 -4.38 -6.28
C GLY A 128 6.80 -3.85 -4.86
N LEU A 129 7.82 -4.03 -4.01
CA LEU A 129 7.80 -3.51 -2.64
C LEU A 129 7.64 -1.99 -2.57
N THR A 130 8.35 -1.25 -3.43
CA THR A 130 8.23 0.23 -3.45
C THR A 130 6.83 0.68 -3.88
N LEU A 131 6.23 0.04 -4.87
CA LEU A 131 4.86 0.37 -5.28
C LEU A 131 3.83 0.05 -4.19
N MET A 132 3.97 -1.09 -3.51
CA MET A 132 3.11 -1.43 -2.35
C MET A 132 3.24 -0.40 -1.24
N ALA A 133 4.48 -0.04 -0.88
CA ALA A 133 4.72 0.96 0.16
C ALA A 133 4.03 2.29 -0.18
N VAL A 134 4.19 2.77 -1.40
CA VAL A 134 3.57 4.03 -1.87
C VAL A 134 2.04 3.91 -1.91
N ALA A 135 1.51 2.80 -2.42
CA ALA A 135 0.07 2.57 -2.54
C ALA A 135 -0.66 2.50 -1.17
N ILE A 136 0.02 2.02 -0.13
CA ILE A 136 -0.51 1.98 1.23
C ILE A 136 -0.27 3.31 1.96
N PHE A 137 0.90 3.91 1.78
CA PHE A 137 1.31 5.12 2.48
C PHE A 137 0.45 6.34 2.11
N LEU A 138 0.17 6.53 0.81
CA LEU A 138 -0.56 7.70 0.33
C LEU A 138 -1.98 7.84 0.91
N PRO A 139 -2.83 6.79 0.95
CA PRO A 139 -4.15 6.88 1.58
C PRO A 139 -4.09 7.17 3.07
N ILE A 140 -3.17 6.53 3.80
CA ILE A 140 -2.99 6.76 5.23
C ILE A 140 -2.51 8.18 5.50
N LEU A 141 -1.60 8.69 4.68
CA LEU A 141 -1.14 10.08 4.78
C LEU A 141 -2.28 11.07 4.52
N ALA A 142 -3.13 10.81 3.53
CA ALA A 142 -4.30 11.64 3.26
C ALA A 142 -5.29 11.63 4.45
N ASP A 143 -5.50 10.48 5.08
CA ASP A 143 -6.30 10.36 6.30
C ASP A 143 -5.72 11.19 7.45
N VAL A 144 -4.42 11.09 7.70
CA VAL A 144 -3.73 11.88 8.74
C VAL A 144 -3.87 13.39 8.49
N ILE A 145 -3.69 13.82 7.23
CA ILE A 145 -3.83 15.25 6.87
C ILE A 145 -5.28 15.72 7.10
N MET A 146 -6.26 14.96 6.63
CA MET A 146 -7.68 15.30 6.79
C MET A 146 -8.06 15.45 8.27
N ASN A 147 -7.60 14.53 9.10
CA ASN A 147 -7.87 14.53 10.52
C ASN A 147 -7.12 15.64 11.26
N THR A 148 -5.87 15.90 10.90
CA THR A 148 -5.09 17.00 11.49
C THR A 148 -5.73 18.37 11.21
N VAL A 149 -6.25 18.58 10.00
CA VAL A 149 -6.93 19.84 9.62
C VAL A 149 -8.25 20.01 10.38
N LYS A 150 -9.01 18.94 10.63
CA LYS A 150 -10.32 19.00 11.27
C LYS A 150 -10.26 18.94 12.81
N LEU A 151 -9.38 18.17 13.37
CA LEU A 151 -9.35 17.80 14.79
C LEU A 151 -8.09 18.26 15.52
N GLY A 152 -7.12 18.80 14.80
CA GLY A 152 -5.80 19.12 15.32
C GLY A 152 -4.90 17.90 15.43
N MET A 153 -3.61 18.16 15.52
CA MET A 153 -2.58 17.13 15.58
C MET A 153 -2.58 16.42 16.94
N SER A 154 -2.63 15.09 16.92
CA SER A 154 -2.54 14.25 18.15
C SER A 154 -1.49 13.17 17.95
N SER A 155 -0.65 12.95 18.97
CA SER A 155 0.34 11.87 18.98
C SER A 155 -0.30 10.49 18.78
N LYS A 156 -1.48 10.26 19.35
CA LYS A 156 -2.23 9.00 19.19
C LYS A 156 -2.61 8.73 17.74
N LEU A 157 -2.98 9.76 16.98
CA LEU A 157 -3.33 9.66 15.57
C LEU A 157 -2.11 9.24 14.73
N LEU A 158 -0.95 9.83 14.99
CA LEU A 158 0.29 9.47 14.30
C LEU A 158 0.72 8.03 14.61
N PHE A 159 0.66 7.62 15.87
CA PHE A 159 0.98 6.24 16.27
C PHE A 159 0.03 5.23 15.61
N SER A 160 -1.28 5.49 15.61
CA SER A 160 -2.24 4.59 14.97
C SER A 160 -2.02 4.49 13.47
N ALA A 161 -1.79 5.60 12.77
CA ALA A 161 -1.49 5.63 11.35
C ALA A 161 -0.22 4.83 11.02
N LEU A 162 0.84 4.97 11.81
CA LEU A 162 2.08 4.22 11.67
C LEU A 162 1.86 2.72 11.89
N PHE A 163 1.07 2.34 12.89
CA PHE A 163 0.72 0.95 13.15
C PHE A 163 -0.07 0.32 11.99
N TYR A 164 -1.04 1.04 11.43
CA TYR A 164 -1.80 0.56 10.27
C TYR A 164 -0.91 0.43 9.04
N PHE A 165 -0.05 1.41 8.80
CA PHE A 165 0.91 1.33 7.68
C PHE A 165 1.82 0.11 7.80
N LEU A 166 2.48 -0.05 8.95
CA LEU A 166 3.40 -1.17 9.18
C LEU A 166 2.68 -2.52 9.12
N GLY A 167 1.48 -2.61 9.70
CA GLY A 167 0.68 -3.84 9.69
C GLY A 167 0.28 -4.26 8.28
N LEU A 168 -0.33 -3.37 7.51
CA LEU A 168 -0.79 -3.67 6.15
C LEU A 168 0.40 -3.89 5.19
N PHE A 169 1.45 -3.09 5.32
CA PHE A 169 2.65 -3.25 4.51
C PHE A 169 3.35 -4.58 4.78
N SER A 170 3.58 -4.95 6.04
CA SER A 170 4.23 -6.22 6.39
C SER A 170 3.40 -7.43 5.92
N LEU A 171 2.08 -7.36 6.05
CA LEU A 171 1.19 -8.42 5.60
C LEU A 171 1.23 -8.60 4.07
N SER A 172 1.14 -7.49 3.33
CA SER A 172 1.24 -7.51 1.86
C SER A 172 2.65 -7.94 1.41
N ALA A 173 3.70 -7.49 2.10
CA ALA A 173 5.07 -7.86 1.78
C ALA A 173 5.35 -9.35 2.07
N LEU A 174 4.78 -9.92 3.12
CA LEU A 174 4.86 -11.35 3.41
C LEU A 174 4.20 -12.19 2.31
N SER A 175 2.97 -11.87 1.93
CA SER A 175 2.26 -12.61 0.88
C SER A 175 2.95 -12.46 -0.49
N TYR A 176 3.48 -11.27 -0.80
CA TYR A 176 4.30 -11.01 -1.97
C TYR A 176 5.59 -11.83 -1.97
N SER A 177 6.31 -11.88 -0.83
CA SER A 177 7.55 -12.61 -0.69
C SER A 177 7.36 -14.13 -0.81
N LEU A 178 6.27 -14.65 -0.21
CA LEU A 178 5.90 -16.06 -0.36
C LEU A 178 5.64 -16.41 -1.84
N THR A 179 4.92 -15.54 -2.54
CA THR A 179 4.68 -15.72 -3.98
C THR A 179 5.99 -15.65 -4.76
N ALA A 180 6.88 -14.72 -4.43
CA ALA A 180 8.20 -14.62 -5.06
C ALA A 180 9.05 -15.88 -4.88
N MET A 181 8.98 -16.53 -3.70
CA MET A 181 9.68 -17.79 -3.42
C MET A 181 9.19 -18.95 -4.30
N VAL A 182 7.90 -19.00 -4.60
CA VAL A 182 7.33 -20.04 -5.48
C VAL A 182 7.86 -19.91 -6.91
N PHE A 183 8.19 -18.69 -7.37
CA PHE A 183 8.68 -18.43 -8.72
C PHE A 183 10.22 -18.34 -8.82
N SER A 184 10.97 -18.38 -7.72
CA SER A 184 12.44 -18.30 -7.72
C SER A 184 13.08 -19.65 -8.00
#